data_0b7670849b3b6e9454de1056f96a44d4
#
_entry.id   0b7670849b3b6e9454de1056f96a44d4
#
_cell.length_a   1.000
_cell.length_b   1.000
_cell.length_c   1.000
_cell.angle_alpha   90.00
_cell.angle_beta   90.00
_cell.angle_gamma   90.00
#
_symmetry.space_group_name_H-M   'P 1'
#
loop_
_entity.id
_entity.type
_entity.pdbx_description
1 polymer ?
#
loop_
_entity_poly.entity_id
_entity_poly.type
_entity_poly.pdbx_seq_one_letter_code
_entity_poly.pdbx_strand_id
1 'polypeptide(L)'
;NYGCIGVVIGNEMTHGFDDQGRNFDKDGNMINWWTAEDAQKFETTARKLADQFSEIYVADGVRANGNMTLGENIADQGGLLISYLAFRNAAKGEVMEEIDGFTPDQRFFIGYARLWGQNIRPEEVLRLTQIDVHSLGELRVNQALRNIEAFYEAFNIQPTDKMYLEPEKRVVVW
;
A
#
# COMPACT_ATOMS: atom_id res chain seq x y z
N ASN A 1 -8.64 -14.98 -2.38
CA ASN A 1 -8.56 -14.29 -3.67
C ASN A 1 -8.49 -12.76 -3.51
N TYR A 2 -9.37 -12.14 -2.68
CA TYR A 2 -9.39 -10.69 -2.49
C TYR A 2 -8.07 -10.15 -1.93
N GLY A 3 -7.52 -10.72 -0.86
CA GLY A 3 -6.23 -10.30 -0.28
C GLY A 3 -5.00 -10.61 -1.14
N CYS A 4 -5.15 -11.27 -2.27
CA CYS A 4 -4.07 -11.60 -3.20
C CYS A 4 -4.31 -10.93 -4.56
N ILE A 5 -4.80 -11.69 -5.55
CA ILE A 5 -5.02 -11.17 -6.91
C ILE A 5 -5.96 -9.95 -6.93
N GLY A 6 -6.93 -9.88 -6.01
CA GLY A 6 -7.81 -8.72 -5.89
C GLY A 6 -7.04 -7.43 -5.60
N VAL A 7 -6.04 -7.49 -4.71
CA VAL A 7 -5.18 -6.33 -4.42
C VAL A 7 -4.33 -5.96 -5.63
N VAL A 8 -3.80 -6.94 -6.37
CA VAL A 8 -3.05 -6.67 -7.62
C VAL A 8 -3.94 -5.95 -8.64
N ILE A 9 -5.16 -6.44 -8.86
CA ILE A 9 -6.11 -5.77 -9.77
C ILE A 9 -6.39 -4.34 -9.31
N GLY A 10 -6.60 -4.13 -8.02
CA GLY A 10 -6.81 -2.79 -7.44
C GLY A 10 -5.58 -1.89 -7.57
N ASN A 11 -4.37 -2.44 -7.41
CA ASN A 11 -3.11 -1.73 -7.62
C ASN A 11 -3.01 -1.24 -9.07
N GLU A 12 -3.20 -2.12 -10.05
CA GLU A 12 -3.18 -1.76 -11.48
C GLU A 12 -4.23 -0.69 -11.85
N MET A 13 -5.42 -0.76 -11.24
CA MET A 13 -6.43 0.27 -11.43
C MET A 13 -6.01 1.62 -10.84
N THR A 14 -5.33 1.59 -9.69
CA THR A 14 -4.89 2.81 -8.97
C THR A 14 -3.77 3.53 -9.71
N HIS A 15 -2.97 2.84 -10.54
CA HIS A 15 -1.94 3.48 -11.35
C HIS A 15 -2.46 4.58 -12.29
N GLY A 16 -3.72 4.54 -12.69
CA GLY A 16 -4.35 5.65 -13.42
C GLY A 16 -4.45 6.95 -12.60
N PHE A 17 -4.22 6.89 -11.29
CA PHE A 17 -4.41 7.99 -10.34
C PHE A 17 -3.19 8.17 -9.41
N ASP A 18 -2.08 7.51 -9.67
CA ASP A 18 -0.82 7.72 -8.95
C ASP A 18 -0.14 9.05 -9.35
N ASP A 19 1.07 9.30 -8.88
CA ASP A 19 1.81 10.54 -9.14
C ASP A 19 2.15 10.76 -10.63
N GLN A 20 2.20 9.71 -11.43
CA GLN A 20 2.45 9.75 -12.87
C GLN A 20 1.16 9.61 -13.68
N GLY A 21 0.34 8.59 -13.39
CA GLY A 21 -0.88 8.28 -14.13
C GLY A 21 -1.91 9.41 -14.09
N ARG A 22 -1.99 10.15 -12.99
CA ARG A 22 -2.88 11.32 -12.86
C ARG A 22 -2.66 12.41 -13.92
N ASN A 23 -1.52 12.40 -14.60
CA ASN A 23 -1.21 13.37 -15.65
C ASN A 23 -1.83 13.01 -17.01
N PHE A 24 -2.51 11.88 -17.10
CA PHE A 24 -3.17 11.42 -18.32
C PHE A 24 -4.69 11.41 -18.13
N ASP A 25 -5.40 11.81 -19.19
CA ASP A 25 -6.85 11.73 -19.22
C ASP A 25 -7.34 10.29 -19.54
N LYS A 26 -8.65 10.10 -19.56
CA LYS A 26 -9.29 8.81 -19.87
C LYS A 26 -8.97 8.25 -21.27
N ASP A 27 -8.48 9.08 -22.18
CA ASP A 27 -8.12 8.71 -23.55
C ASP A 27 -6.60 8.51 -23.70
N GLY A 28 -5.83 8.61 -22.60
CA GLY A 28 -4.38 8.45 -22.56
C GLY A 28 -3.59 9.68 -23.03
N ASN A 29 -4.22 10.84 -23.16
CA ASN A 29 -3.53 12.07 -23.51
C ASN A 29 -2.92 12.71 -22.28
N MET A 30 -1.70 13.21 -22.38
CA MET A 30 -1.05 13.96 -21.31
C MET A 30 -1.71 15.34 -21.16
N ILE A 31 -2.74 15.41 -20.35
CA ILE A 31 -3.56 16.61 -20.10
C ILE A 31 -3.80 16.73 -18.59
N ASN A 32 -3.48 17.91 -18.04
CA ASN A 32 -3.87 18.20 -16.65
C ASN A 32 -5.40 18.44 -16.58
N TRP A 33 -6.12 17.44 -16.11
CA TRP A 33 -7.58 17.45 -15.94
C TRP A 33 -8.01 17.67 -14.48
N TRP A 34 -7.05 17.75 -13.56
CA TRP A 34 -7.29 17.98 -12.15
C TRP A 34 -7.53 19.47 -11.87
N THR A 35 -8.36 19.76 -10.86
CA THR A 35 -8.40 21.09 -10.30
C THR A 35 -7.09 21.40 -9.57
N ALA A 36 -6.74 22.67 -9.45
CA ALA A 36 -5.54 23.07 -8.70
C ALA A 36 -5.62 22.65 -7.23
N GLU A 37 -6.83 22.69 -6.65
CA GLU A 37 -7.07 22.30 -5.26
C GLU A 37 -6.86 20.79 -5.06
N ASP A 38 -7.42 19.96 -5.94
CA ASP A 38 -7.27 18.49 -5.85
C ASP A 38 -5.82 18.08 -6.07
N ALA A 39 -5.15 18.68 -7.06
CA ALA A 39 -3.73 18.44 -7.30
C ALA A 39 -2.89 18.77 -6.07
N GLN A 40 -3.13 19.89 -5.41
CA GLN A 40 -2.40 20.31 -4.22
C GLN A 40 -2.65 19.36 -3.03
N LYS A 41 -3.90 18.93 -2.82
CA LYS A 41 -4.25 17.96 -1.76
C LYS A 41 -3.53 16.64 -2.01
N PHE A 42 -3.61 16.11 -3.21
CA PHE A 42 -2.92 14.89 -3.62
C PHE A 42 -1.41 15.01 -3.38
N GLU A 43 -0.75 16.02 -3.90
CA GLU A 43 0.70 16.21 -3.78
C GLU A 43 1.16 16.30 -2.31
N THR A 44 0.36 17.00 -1.49
CA THR A 44 0.66 17.11 -0.05
C THR A 44 0.59 15.75 0.64
N THR A 45 -0.41 14.94 0.31
CA THR A 45 -0.60 13.61 0.92
C THR A 45 0.41 12.60 0.37
N ALA A 46 0.63 12.61 -0.94
CA ALA A 46 1.61 11.75 -1.60
C ALA A 46 3.03 11.98 -1.08
N ARG A 47 3.41 13.25 -0.82
CA ARG A 47 4.72 13.57 -0.22
C ARG A 47 4.89 12.96 1.16
N LYS A 48 3.86 13.00 2.01
CA LYS A 48 3.92 12.35 3.33
C LYS A 48 4.13 10.84 3.20
N LEU A 49 3.52 10.21 2.21
CA LEU A 49 3.74 8.78 1.95
C LEU A 49 5.18 8.51 1.49
N ALA A 50 5.72 9.31 0.56
CA ALA A 50 7.11 9.21 0.14
C ALA A 50 8.09 9.36 1.32
N ASP A 51 7.84 10.33 2.21
CA ASP A 51 8.66 10.56 3.40
C ASP A 51 8.61 9.36 4.36
N GLN A 52 7.42 8.76 4.58
CA GLN A 52 7.28 7.55 5.41
C GLN A 52 8.18 6.40 4.93
N PHE A 53 8.23 6.16 3.62
CA PHE A 53 9.07 5.11 3.06
C PHE A 53 10.56 5.49 3.13
N SER A 54 10.89 6.75 2.88
CA SER A 54 12.28 7.25 2.90
C SER A 54 12.93 7.23 4.29
N GLU A 55 12.14 7.12 5.36
CA GLU A 55 12.66 7.00 6.73
C GLU A 55 13.19 5.59 7.06
N ILE A 56 12.88 4.58 6.23
CA ILE A 56 13.15 3.17 6.54
C ILE A 56 14.55 2.77 6.07
N TYR A 57 15.31 2.15 6.96
CA TYR A 57 16.55 1.50 6.59
C TYR A 57 16.28 0.10 6.03
N VAL A 58 16.77 -0.16 4.83
CA VAL A 58 16.67 -1.45 4.14
C VAL A 58 17.95 -2.29 4.27
N ALA A 59 19.06 -1.61 4.57
CA ALA A 59 20.34 -2.21 4.89
C ALA A 59 21.13 -1.24 5.76
N ASP A 60 22.30 -1.65 6.25
CA ASP A 60 23.16 -0.80 7.07
C ASP A 60 23.55 0.48 6.30
N GLY A 61 23.15 1.63 6.85
CA GLY A 61 23.38 2.94 6.24
C GLY A 61 22.57 3.25 4.98
N VAL A 62 21.73 2.35 4.48
CA VAL A 62 20.95 2.52 3.25
C VAL A 62 19.47 2.64 3.55
N ARG A 63 18.86 3.75 3.14
CA ARG A 63 17.42 3.99 3.25
C ARG A 63 16.69 3.61 1.95
N ALA A 64 15.43 3.27 2.07
CA ALA A 64 14.53 3.16 0.92
C ALA A 64 14.39 4.51 0.20
N ASN A 65 14.07 4.46 -1.08
CA ASN A 65 13.86 5.66 -1.89
C ASN A 65 12.35 5.87 -2.12
N GLY A 66 11.69 6.46 -1.12
CA GLY A 66 10.23 6.67 -1.17
C GLY A 66 9.76 7.57 -2.31
N ASN A 67 10.61 8.46 -2.83
CA ASN A 67 10.25 9.28 -4.00
C ASN A 67 10.28 8.45 -5.29
N MET A 68 11.26 7.56 -5.45
CA MET A 68 11.34 6.70 -6.63
C MET A 68 10.21 5.66 -6.66
N THR A 69 9.81 5.17 -5.50
CA THR A 69 8.79 4.13 -5.38
C THR A 69 7.38 4.67 -5.10
N LEU A 70 7.18 5.99 -5.20
CA LEU A 70 5.94 6.63 -4.77
C LEU A 70 4.71 6.13 -5.52
N GLY A 71 4.76 6.00 -6.84
CA GLY A 71 3.64 5.52 -7.66
C GLY A 71 3.19 4.13 -7.23
N GLU A 72 4.14 3.22 -7.05
CA GLU A 72 3.87 1.86 -6.59
C GLU A 72 3.31 1.82 -5.16
N ASN A 73 3.83 2.67 -4.26
CA ASN A 73 3.34 2.73 -2.89
C ASN A 73 1.91 3.30 -2.81
N ILE A 74 1.56 4.26 -3.66
CA ILE A 74 0.19 4.77 -3.82
C ILE A 74 -0.72 3.67 -4.36
N ALA A 75 -0.26 2.97 -5.40
CA ALA A 75 -1.02 1.90 -6.05
C ALA A 75 -1.28 0.72 -5.11
N ASP A 76 -0.29 0.32 -4.31
CA ASP A 76 -0.45 -0.72 -3.29
C ASP A 76 -1.49 -0.33 -2.23
N GLN A 77 -1.43 0.90 -1.74
CA GLN A 77 -2.39 1.37 -0.74
C GLN A 77 -3.81 1.45 -1.31
N GLY A 78 -3.98 2.01 -2.51
CA GLY A 78 -5.28 2.08 -3.19
C GLY A 78 -5.83 0.69 -3.50
N GLY A 79 -4.97 -0.21 -4.00
CA GLY A 79 -5.33 -1.60 -4.28
C GLY A 79 -5.79 -2.37 -3.05
N LEU A 80 -5.10 -2.18 -1.91
CA LEU A 80 -5.52 -2.76 -0.62
C LEU A 80 -6.91 -2.27 -0.21
N LEU A 81 -7.16 -0.97 -0.26
CA LEU A 81 -8.44 -0.38 0.15
C LEU A 81 -9.58 -0.84 -0.77
N ILE A 82 -9.39 -0.75 -2.09
CA ILE A 82 -10.40 -1.15 -3.08
C ILE A 82 -10.75 -2.63 -2.91
N SER A 83 -9.73 -3.49 -2.81
CA SER A 83 -9.95 -4.94 -2.69
C SER A 83 -10.55 -5.32 -1.33
N TYR A 84 -10.19 -4.64 -0.24
CA TYR A 84 -10.80 -4.87 1.06
C TYR A 84 -12.28 -4.46 1.07
N LEU A 85 -12.63 -3.31 0.51
CA LEU A 85 -14.01 -2.88 0.34
C LEU A 85 -14.82 -3.86 -0.51
N ALA A 86 -14.25 -4.34 -1.62
CA ALA A 86 -14.87 -5.36 -2.46
C ALA A 86 -15.10 -6.67 -1.69
N PHE A 87 -14.12 -7.09 -0.90
CA PHE A 87 -14.25 -8.26 -0.01
C PHE A 87 -15.38 -8.10 0.99
N ARG A 88 -15.44 -6.97 1.69
CA ARG A 88 -16.49 -6.70 2.68
C ARG A 88 -17.88 -6.60 2.04
N ASN A 89 -17.98 -6.02 0.85
CA ASN A 89 -19.22 -5.95 0.09
C ASN A 89 -19.71 -7.34 -0.35
N ALA A 90 -18.80 -8.18 -0.84
CA ALA A 90 -19.14 -9.56 -1.23
C ALA A 90 -19.54 -10.43 -0.04
N ALA A 91 -18.97 -10.17 1.14
CA ALA A 91 -19.28 -10.86 2.39
C ALA A 91 -20.53 -10.33 3.09
N LYS A 92 -21.16 -9.28 2.58
CA LYS A 92 -22.29 -8.64 3.24
C LYS A 92 -23.49 -9.58 3.33
N GLY A 93 -23.92 -9.86 4.57
CA GLY A 93 -25.01 -10.77 4.84
C GLY A 93 -24.60 -12.25 4.95
N GLU A 94 -23.35 -12.58 4.71
CA GLU A 94 -22.83 -13.94 4.87
C GLU A 94 -22.22 -14.12 6.27
N VAL A 95 -22.43 -15.30 6.86
CA VAL A 95 -21.71 -15.72 8.06
C VAL A 95 -20.38 -16.31 7.62
N MET A 96 -19.30 -15.57 7.83
CA MET A 96 -17.98 -16.04 7.50
C MET A 96 -17.30 -16.65 8.71
N GLU A 97 -16.94 -17.93 8.60
CA GLU A 97 -16.29 -18.67 9.68
C GLU A 97 -14.79 -18.35 9.80
N GLU A 98 -14.28 -18.49 11.02
CA GLU A 98 -12.83 -18.58 11.23
C GLU A 98 -12.30 -19.87 10.61
N ILE A 99 -11.13 -19.79 9.99
CA ILE A 99 -10.43 -20.93 9.42
C ILE A 99 -8.98 -20.90 9.96
N ASP A 100 -8.53 -22.01 10.48
CA ASP A 100 -7.17 -22.15 11.08
C ASP A 100 -6.90 -21.12 12.19
N GLY A 101 -7.94 -20.70 12.92
CA GLY A 101 -7.83 -19.70 14.00
C GLY A 101 -7.73 -18.25 13.52
N PHE A 102 -7.98 -17.98 12.25
CA PHE A 102 -7.95 -16.64 11.69
C PHE A 102 -9.34 -16.19 11.24
N THR A 103 -9.69 -14.97 11.60
CA THR A 103 -10.91 -14.32 11.11
C THR A 103 -10.81 -14.07 9.58
N PRO A 104 -11.92 -13.84 8.90
CA PRO A 104 -11.92 -13.49 7.47
C PRO A 104 -11.06 -12.27 7.14
N ASP A 105 -11.08 -11.23 7.98
CA ASP A 105 -10.27 -10.02 7.81
C ASP A 105 -8.79 -10.31 8.01
N GLN A 106 -8.43 -11.08 9.03
CA GLN A 106 -7.05 -11.53 9.22
C GLN A 106 -6.53 -12.33 8.01
N ARG A 107 -7.35 -13.24 7.47
CA ARG A 107 -6.99 -14.01 6.28
C ARG A 107 -6.80 -13.14 5.04
N PHE A 108 -7.56 -12.05 4.91
CA PHE A 108 -7.36 -11.07 3.85
C PHE A 108 -5.94 -10.47 3.91
N PHE A 109 -5.55 -9.93 5.06
CA PHE A 109 -4.24 -9.29 5.23
C PHE A 109 -3.07 -10.30 5.21
N ILE A 110 -3.26 -11.50 5.74
CA ILE A 110 -2.26 -12.59 5.63
C ILE A 110 -2.08 -12.97 4.15
N GLY A 111 -3.16 -13.03 3.38
CA GLY A 111 -3.10 -13.27 1.94
C GLY A 111 -2.25 -12.23 1.22
N TYR A 112 -2.44 -10.95 1.53
CA TYR A 112 -1.62 -9.87 1.01
C TYR A 112 -0.15 -9.98 1.40
N ALA A 113 0.14 -10.26 2.67
CA ALA A 113 1.51 -10.44 3.13
C ALA A 113 2.23 -11.59 2.42
N ARG A 114 1.51 -12.68 2.13
CA ARG A 114 2.08 -13.82 1.38
C ARG A 114 2.35 -13.51 -0.08
N LEU A 115 1.61 -12.60 -0.69
CA LEU A 115 1.80 -12.19 -2.07
C LEU A 115 3.21 -11.59 -2.29
N TRP A 116 3.68 -10.79 -1.34
CA TRP A 116 4.97 -10.10 -1.40
C TRP A 116 6.07 -10.77 -0.58
N GLY A 117 5.82 -11.98 -0.08
CA GLY A 117 6.82 -12.76 0.64
C GLY A 117 8.04 -13.05 -0.24
N GLN A 118 9.19 -12.47 0.12
CA GLN A 118 10.43 -12.57 -0.63
C GLN A 118 11.58 -13.02 0.25
N ASN A 119 12.53 -13.73 -0.35
CA ASN A 119 13.82 -14.02 0.26
C ASN A 119 14.92 -13.51 -0.69
N ILE A 120 15.46 -12.33 -0.38
CA ILE A 120 16.36 -11.57 -1.26
C ILE A 120 17.76 -11.57 -0.65
N ARG A 121 18.78 -11.76 -1.47
CA ARG A 121 20.18 -11.65 -1.04
C ARG A 121 20.54 -10.19 -0.72
N PRO A 122 21.44 -9.92 0.24
CA PRO A 122 21.79 -8.55 0.62
C PRO A 122 22.24 -7.66 -0.54
N GLU A 123 23.01 -8.21 -1.48
CA GLU A 123 23.49 -7.46 -2.65
C GLU A 123 22.33 -7.05 -3.56
N GLU A 124 21.32 -7.90 -3.67
CA GLU A 124 20.14 -7.63 -4.48
C GLU A 124 19.21 -6.61 -3.78
N VAL A 125 19.12 -6.62 -2.46
CA VAL A 125 18.43 -5.56 -1.70
C VAL A 125 19.01 -4.19 -2.07
N LEU A 126 20.34 -4.05 -2.05
CA LEU A 126 21.01 -2.80 -2.40
C LEU A 126 20.74 -2.39 -3.84
N ARG A 127 20.85 -3.34 -4.77
CA ARG A 127 20.62 -3.07 -6.20
C ARG A 127 19.17 -2.61 -6.45
N LEU A 128 18.19 -3.36 -5.96
CA LEU A 128 16.77 -3.02 -6.14
C LEU A 128 16.43 -1.66 -5.55
N THR A 129 16.94 -1.34 -4.37
CA THR A 129 16.70 -0.03 -3.73
C THR A 129 17.18 1.15 -4.58
N GLN A 130 18.15 0.93 -5.48
CA GLN A 130 18.72 1.97 -6.34
C GLN A 130 18.02 2.09 -7.70
N ILE A 131 17.42 1.02 -8.22
CA ILE A 131 16.99 0.98 -9.63
C ILE A 131 15.53 0.54 -9.83
N ASP A 132 14.88 -0.07 -8.82
CA ASP A 132 13.52 -0.57 -8.94
C ASP A 132 12.51 0.49 -8.46
N VAL A 133 11.49 0.74 -9.27
CA VAL A 133 10.37 1.61 -8.90
C VAL A 133 9.45 1.00 -7.86
N HIS A 134 9.59 -0.31 -7.60
CA HIS A 134 8.87 -1.00 -6.54
C HIS A 134 9.66 -0.96 -5.23
N SER A 135 8.97 -0.75 -4.13
CA SER A 135 9.52 -1.00 -2.81
C SER A 135 9.79 -2.49 -2.61
N LEU A 136 10.76 -2.82 -1.75
CA LEU A 136 11.00 -4.21 -1.35
C LEU A 136 9.72 -4.83 -0.76
N GLY A 137 9.51 -6.13 -0.97
CA GLY A 137 8.28 -6.81 -0.57
C GLY A 137 7.89 -6.60 0.89
N GLU A 138 8.86 -6.59 1.82
CA GLU A 138 8.61 -6.28 3.23
C GLU A 138 8.00 -4.89 3.41
N LEU A 139 8.48 -3.90 2.68
CA LEU A 139 7.97 -2.52 2.76
C LEU A 139 6.60 -2.40 2.10
N ARG A 140 6.39 -3.04 0.95
CA ARG A 140 5.07 -3.10 0.29
C ARG A 140 4.00 -3.62 1.24
N VAL A 141 4.33 -4.61 2.07
CA VAL A 141 3.42 -5.15 3.09
C VAL A 141 3.34 -4.23 4.30
N ASN A 142 4.45 -4.07 5.01
CA ASN A 142 4.42 -3.50 6.35
C ASN A 142 4.09 -2.00 6.35
N GLN A 143 4.63 -1.22 5.42
CA GLN A 143 4.33 0.21 5.39
C GLN A 143 2.93 0.51 4.84
N ALA A 144 2.46 -0.23 3.83
CA ALA A 144 1.09 -0.07 3.36
C ALA A 144 0.09 -0.40 4.48
N LEU A 145 0.25 -1.53 5.18
CA LEU A 145 -0.66 -1.96 6.25
C LEU A 145 -0.71 -1.01 7.45
N ARG A 146 0.41 -0.36 7.79
CA ARG A 146 0.46 0.64 8.88
C ARG A 146 -0.43 1.87 8.64
N ASN A 147 -0.88 2.07 7.42
CA ASN A 147 -1.78 3.15 7.04
C ASN A 147 -3.26 2.71 6.93
N ILE A 148 -3.58 1.42 7.13
CA ILE A 148 -4.91 0.85 6.91
C ILE A 148 -5.61 0.57 8.25
N GLU A 149 -6.65 1.33 8.58
CA GLU A 149 -7.39 1.19 9.84
C GLU A 149 -7.93 -0.23 10.07
N ALA A 150 -8.51 -0.84 9.03
CA ALA A 150 -9.05 -2.20 9.12
C ALA A 150 -7.99 -3.26 9.49
N PHE A 151 -6.70 -3.01 9.22
CA PHE A 151 -5.62 -3.87 9.68
C PHE A 151 -5.45 -3.78 11.20
N TYR A 152 -5.55 -2.57 11.77
CA TYR A 152 -5.50 -2.38 13.22
C TYR A 152 -6.64 -3.08 13.92
N GLU A 153 -7.85 -2.97 13.38
CA GLU A 153 -9.04 -3.66 13.91
C GLU A 153 -8.88 -5.18 13.84
N ALA A 154 -8.47 -5.71 12.68
CA ALA A 154 -8.35 -7.15 12.45
C ALA A 154 -7.35 -7.83 13.39
N PHE A 155 -6.25 -7.17 13.73
CA PHE A 155 -5.19 -7.73 14.57
C PHE A 155 -5.13 -7.11 15.97
N ASN A 156 -6.07 -6.21 16.32
CA ASN A 156 -6.08 -5.50 17.60
C ASN A 156 -4.73 -4.84 17.91
N ILE A 157 -4.15 -4.14 16.92
CA ILE A 157 -2.83 -3.51 17.02
C ILE A 157 -2.84 -2.42 18.10
N GLN A 158 -1.92 -2.53 19.04
CA GLN A 158 -1.77 -1.63 20.17
C GLN A 158 -0.58 -0.67 20.00
N PRO A 159 -0.54 0.46 20.73
CA PRO A 159 0.58 1.43 20.64
C PRO A 159 1.97 0.84 20.94
N THR A 160 2.05 -0.31 21.61
CA THR A 160 3.29 -1.02 21.93
C THR A 160 3.76 -1.94 20.80
N ASP A 161 2.95 -2.16 19.77
CA ASP A 161 3.27 -3.08 18.69
C ASP A 161 4.18 -2.41 17.64
N LYS A 162 5.09 -3.19 17.06
CA LYS A 162 6.00 -2.68 16.03
C LYS A 162 5.31 -2.15 14.78
N MET A 163 4.12 -2.67 14.50
CA MET A 163 3.31 -2.26 13.35
C MET A 163 2.46 -1.00 13.64
N TYR A 164 2.44 -0.53 14.89
CA TYR A 164 1.68 0.66 15.24
C TYR A 164 2.28 1.92 14.62
N LEU A 165 1.41 2.76 14.12
CA LEU A 165 1.69 4.12 13.68
C LEU A 165 0.59 5.03 14.22
N GLU A 166 0.97 6.16 14.83
CA GLU A 166 0.02 7.14 15.35
C GLU A 166 -1.01 7.54 14.28
N PRO A 167 -2.30 7.66 14.63
CA PRO A 167 -3.36 7.98 13.66
C PRO A 167 -3.07 9.21 12.79
N GLU A 168 -2.50 10.27 13.38
CA GLU A 168 -2.15 11.51 12.69
C GLU A 168 -0.96 11.39 11.72
N LYS A 169 -0.19 10.31 11.85
CA LYS A 169 0.90 9.99 10.92
C LYS A 169 0.47 9.04 9.80
N ARG A 170 -0.72 8.42 9.93
CA ARG A 170 -1.24 7.54 8.89
C ARG A 170 -1.57 8.35 7.65
N VAL A 171 -1.21 7.84 6.50
CA VAL A 171 -1.42 8.47 5.21
C VAL A 171 -2.38 7.62 4.41
N VAL A 172 -3.49 8.20 4.01
CA VAL A 172 -4.44 7.60 3.07
C VAL A 172 -4.54 8.57 1.90
N VAL A 173 -4.14 8.13 0.72
CA VAL A 173 -4.12 8.97 -0.48
C VAL A 173 -5.51 9.04 -1.13
N TRP A 174 -6.27 7.93 -1.08
CA TRP A 174 -7.60 7.77 -1.66
C TRP A 174 -8.66 7.34 -0.64
#